data_069e23a3d98626850d60526f45c02bed
#
_entry.id   069e23a3d98626850d60526f45c02bed
#
_cell.length_a   1.000
_cell.length_b   1.000
_cell.length_c   1.000
_cell.angle_alpha   90.00
_cell.angle_beta   90.00
_cell.angle_gamma   90.00
#
_symmetry.space_group_name_H-M   'P 1'
#
loop_
_entity.id
_entity.type
_entity.pdbx_description
1 polymer ?
#
loop_
_entity_poly.entity_id
_entity_poly.type
_entity_poly.pdbx_seq_one_letter_code
_entity_poly.pdbx_strand_id
1 'polypeptide(L)' 'MKKWVCIVCGYVYDPEIGDPDSGIAPGTVFEDLPEDWLCPLCAVGTDQFEELD' A
#
# COMPACT_ATOMS: atom_id res chain seq x y z
N MET A 1 5.69 -4.90 11.05
CA MET A 1 4.99 -3.71 10.51
C MET A 1 3.60 -4.11 10.08
N LYS A 2 2.65 -3.21 10.25
CA LYS A 2 1.24 -3.52 9.94
C LYS A 2 1.01 -3.56 8.44
N LYS A 3 0.23 -4.54 8.02
CA LYS A 3 -0.21 -4.63 6.62
C LYS A 3 -1.49 -3.84 6.43
N TRP A 4 -1.74 -3.46 5.19
CA TRP A 4 -2.93 -2.69 4.82
C TRP A 4 -3.58 -3.34 3.61
N VAL A 5 -4.90 -3.37 3.59
CA VAL A 5 -5.63 -4.01 2.50
C VAL A 5 -6.48 -2.97 1.76
N CYS A 6 -6.43 -3.03 0.44
CA CYS A 6 -7.31 -2.22 -0.40
C CYS A 6 -8.73 -2.77 -0.28
N ILE A 7 -9.66 -1.93 0.17
CA ILE A 7 -11.04 -2.38 0.37
C ILE A 7 -11.80 -2.53 -0.95
N VAL A 8 -11.22 -2.08 -2.05
CA VAL A 8 -11.86 -2.15 -3.37
C VAL A 8 -11.50 -3.45 -4.09
N CYS A 9 -10.21 -3.80 -4.13
CA CYS A 9 -9.76 -4.96 -4.91
C CYS A 9 -9.11 -6.06 -4.08
N GLY A 10 -8.82 -5.81 -2.79
CA GLY A 10 -8.21 -6.81 -1.94
C GLY A 10 -6.68 -6.86 -1.99
N TYR A 11 -6.04 -5.94 -2.69
CA TYR A 11 -4.59 -5.88 -2.70
C TYR A 11 -4.06 -5.61 -1.29
N VAL A 12 -3.03 -6.36 -0.89
CA VAL A 12 -2.42 -6.17 0.43
C VAL A 12 -1.08 -5.47 0.27
N TYR A 13 -0.94 -4.31 0.91
CA TYR A 13 0.34 -3.64 0.99
C TYR A 13 1.10 -4.18 2.20
N ASP A 14 2.21 -4.86 1.94
CA ASP A 14 3.08 -5.37 2.99
C ASP A 14 4.31 -4.47 3.09
N PRO A 15 4.48 -3.72 4.18
CA PRO A 15 5.63 -2.82 4.31
C PRO A 15 6.98 -3.52 4.21
N GLU A 16 7.07 -4.78 4.57
CA GLU A 16 8.33 -5.52 4.48
C GLU A 16 8.73 -5.79 3.03
N ILE A 17 7.75 -5.84 2.14
CA ILE A 17 7.99 -6.08 0.72
C ILE A 17 8.03 -4.76 -0.05
N GLY A 18 7.24 -3.78 0.38
CA GLY A 18 7.09 -2.53 -0.33
C GLY A 18 6.31 -2.70 -1.63
N ASP A 19 6.59 -1.82 -2.57
CA ASP A 19 5.99 -1.88 -3.92
C ASP A 19 7.07 -1.43 -4.92
N PRO A 20 8.07 -2.30 -5.18
CA PRO A 20 9.21 -1.91 -6.02
C PRO A 20 8.81 -1.46 -7.42
N ASP A 21 7.75 -2.04 -7.98
CA ASP A 21 7.27 -1.66 -9.31
C ASP A 21 6.81 -0.20 -9.36
N SER A 22 6.40 0.34 -8.23
CA SER A 22 6.02 1.76 -8.12
C SER A 22 7.10 2.61 -7.47
N GLY A 23 8.29 2.04 -7.28
CA GLY A 23 9.40 2.77 -6.68
C GLY A 23 9.37 2.83 -5.16
N ILE A 24 8.59 1.98 -4.52
CA ILE A 24 8.49 1.95 -3.05
C ILE A 24 9.42 0.85 -2.52
N ALA A 25 10.46 1.26 -1.83
CA ALA A 25 11.46 0.31 -1.32
C ALA A 25 10.89 -0.55 -0.19
N PRO A 26 11.37 -1.81 -0.05
CA PRO A 26 11.03 -2.62 1.11
C PRO A 26 11.39 -1.88 2.40
N GLY A 27 10.55 -2.01 3.42
CA GLY A 27 10.74 -1.32 4.70
C GLY A 27 10.00 0.01 4.79
N THR A 28 9.28 0.41 3.74
CA THR A 28 8.49 1.65 3.77
C THR A 28 7.15 1.36 4.43
N VAL A 29 6.88 2.03 5.55
CA VAL A 29 5.59 1.88 6.21
C VAL A 29 4.51 2.60 5.40
N PHE A 30 3.26 2.16 5.59
CA PHE A 30 2.15 2.69 4.80
C PHE A 30 2.00 4.21 4.93
N GLU A 31 2.23 4.73 6.12
CA GLU A 31 2.11 6.16 6.41
C GLU A 31 3.16 7.00 5.68
N ASP A 32 4.25 6.37 5.25
CA ASP A 32 5.34 7.04 4.54
C ASP A 32 5.17 7.00 3.02
N LEU A 33 4.10 6.38 2.52
CA LEU A 33 3.87 6.34 1.09
C LEU A 33 3.60 7.74 0.54
N PRO A 34 4.05 8.03 -0.71
CA PRO A 34 3.77 9.33 -1.33
C PRO A 34 2.27 9.55 -1.46
N GLU A 35 1.85 10.82 -1.45
CA GLU A 35 0.45 11.17 -1.59
C GLU A 35 -0.15 10.71 -2.92
N ASP A 36 0.67 10.60 -3.94
CA ASP A 36 0.24 10.18 -5.27
C ASP A 36 0.38 8.68 -5.51
N TRP A 37 0.80 7.92 -4.48
CA TRP A 37 0.84 6.47 -4.62
C TRP A 37 -0.57 5.92 -4.73
N LEU A 38 -0.77 5.02 -5.68
CA LEU A 38 -2.06 4.42 -5.94
C LEU A 38 -1.95 2.90 -5.85
N CYS A 39 -3.08 2.25 -5.55
CA CYS A 39 -3.13 0.79 -5.55
C CYS A 39 -2.67 0.27 -6.91
N PRO A 40 -1.69 -0.65 -6.95
CA PRO A 40 -1.17 -1.13 -8.23
C PRO A 40 -2.17 -1.98 -9.02
N LEU A 41 -3.24 -2.43 -8.39
CA LEU A 41 -4.24 -3.27 -9.06
C LEU A 41 -5.47 -2.48 -9.52
N CYS A 42 -5.97 -1.55 -8.72
CA CYS A 42 -7.19 -0.83 -9.05
C CYS A 42 -7.04 0.69 -9.07
N ALA A 43 -5.86 1.19 -8.75
CA ALA A 43 -5.50 2.62 -8.85
C ALA A 43 -6.30 3.56 -7.95
N VAL A 44 -6.83 3.06 -6.83
CA VAL A 44 -7.44 3.95 -5.83
C VAL A 44 -6.37 4.49 -4.89
N GLY A 45 -6.66 5.58 -4.21
CA GLY A 45 -5.71 6.19 -3.28
C GLY A 45 -5.62 5.47 -1.95
N THR A 46 -4.73 5.95 -1.08
CA THR A 46 -4.51 5.34 0.23
C THR A 46 -5.72 5.43 1.14
N ASP A 47 -6.64 6.36 0.88
CA ASP A 47 -7.86 6.51 1.66
C ASP A 47 -8.80 5.31 1.51
N GLN A 48 -8.56 4.43 0.55
CA GLN A 48 -9.34 3.22 0.33
C GLN A 48 -8.65 1.98 0.93
N PHE A 49 -7.74 2.17 1.87
CA PHE A 49 -7.06 1.07 2.52
C PHE A 49 -7.42 1.01 4.00
N GLU A 50 -7.46 -0.21 4.54
CA GLU A 50 -7.70 -0.45 5.96
C GLU A 50 -6.56 -1.26 6.55
N GLU A 51 -6.27 -1.03 7.84
CA GLU A 51 -5.29 -1.85 8.55
C GLU A 51 -5.75 -3.29 8.62
N LEU A 52 -4.83 -4.18 8.31
CA LEU A 52 -5.10 -5.60 8.30
C LEU A 52 -4.84 -6.26 9.65
N ASP A 53 -4.25 -5.61 10.53
CA ASP A 53 -3.90 -6.22 11.80
C ASP A 53 -5.06 -6.18 12.80
#